data_895a566b25d3831aca4582b0fc1d7937
#
_entry.id   895a566b25d3831aca4582b0fc1d7937
#
_cell.length_a   1.000
_cell.length_b   1.000
_cell.length_c   1.000
_cell.angle_alpha   90.00
_cell.angle_beta   90.00
_cell.angle_gamma   90.00
#
_symmetry.space_group_name_H-M   'P 1'
#
loop_
_entity.id
_entity.type
_entity.pdbx_description
1 polymer ?
#
loop_
_entity_poly.entity_id
_entity_poly.type
_entity_poly.pdbx_seq_one_letter_code
_entity_poly.pdbx_strand_id
1 'polypeptide(L)'
;MHDFTSHICWTGNRGDGNARYDGYDRRWQLCSPGKPVLDCSNDPLLGGDPLLYNPEDLLITALSSCHMLWFLHLSFNAGIVVMGYEDHPIGHGESAPSGAGRFVAATLRPQITLAPGMDAQAADAVHDQIHDVCFIARSVNFPVRITAQYDFAEI
;
A
#
# COMPACT_ATOMS: atom_id res chain seq x y z
N MET A 1 -8.93 -15.73 16.83
CA MET A 1 -9.17 -14.31 16.49
C MET A 1 -7.86 -13.57 16.73
N HIS A 2 -7.49 -12.62 15.88
CA HIS A 2 -6.23 -11.89 15.97
C HIS A 2 -6.54 -10.40 15.84
N ASP A 3 -6.13 -9.59 16.83
CA ASP A 3 -6.42 -8.16 16.86
C ASP A 3 -5.22 -7.36 16.36
N PHE A 4 -5.49 -6.39 15.50
CA PHE A 4 -4.51 -5.42 15.03
C PHE A 4 -4.84 -4.06 15.61
N THR A 5 -3.87 -3.40 16.23
CA THR A 5 -4.04 -2.10 16.88
C THR A 5 -3.15 -1.05 16.25
N SER A 6 -3.63 0.17 16.22
CA SER A 6 -2.90 1.34 15.75
C SER A 6 -3.20 2.52 16.64
N HIS A 7 -2.32 3.54 16.64
CA HIS A 7 -2.51 4.79 17.35
C HIS A 7 -2.19 5.95 16.42
N ILE A 8 -3.14 6.88 16.28
CA ILE A 8 -2.98 8.11 15.52
C ILE A 8 -3.20 9.32 16.40
N CYS A 9 -2.45 10.40 16.17
CA CYS A 9 -2.56 11.68 16.85
C CYS A 9 -2.69 12.80 15.84
N TRP A 10 -3.72 13.64 15.94
CA TRP A 10 -3.77 14.87 15.16
C TRP A 10 -2.78 15.89 15.73
N THR A 11 -1.91 16.43 14.87
CA THR A 11 -0.85 17.39 15.24
C THR A 11 -1.03 18.76 14.60
N GLY A 12 -2.14 18.98 13.90
CA GLY A 12 -2.39 20.19 13.12
C GLY A 12 -3.12 21.32 13.86
N ASN A 13 -3.26 21.24 15.20
CA ASN A 13 -3.89 22.32 15.96
C ASN A 13 -2.95 23.53 16.04
N ARG A 14 -3.40 24.67 15.53
CA ARG A 14 -2.67 25.96 15.56
C ARG A 14 -3.11 26.88 16.70
N GLY A 15 -3.90 26.39 17.66
CA GLY A 15 -4.34 27.12 18.85
C GLY A 15 -5.87 27.10 19.04
N ASP A 16 -6.62 27.26 17.96
CA ASP A 16 -8.10 27.33 17.99
C ASP A 16 -8.78 26.02 17.58
N GLY A 17 -8.02 24.91 17.54
CA GLY A 17 -8.54 23.65 17.08
C GLY A 17 -9.02 23.72 15.62
N ASN A 18 -10.12 23.06 15.32
CA ASN A 18 -10.75 23.06 14.01
C ASN A 18 -11.93 24.06 13.91
N ALA A 19 -11.89 25.15 14.68
CA ALA A 19 -12.97 26.15 14.70
C ALA A 19 -13.22 26.80 13.33
N ARG A 20 -12.19 26.86 12.45
CA ARG A 20 -12.28 27.33 11.07
C ARG A 20 -11.61 26.36 10.14
N TYR A 21 -12.16 26.18 8.93
CA TYR A 21 -11.65 25.23 7.94
C TYR A 21 -10.20 25.51 7.53
N ASP A 22 -9.81 26.78 7.43
CA ASP A 22 -8.45 27.26 7.12
C ASP A 22 -7.58 27.46 8.38
N GLY A 23 -8.15 27.24 9.57
CA GLY A 23 -7.52 27.50 10.87
C GLY A 23 -6.66 26.36 11.42
N TYR A 24 -6.56 25.24 10.75
CA TYR A 24 -5.80 24.08 11.21
C TYR A 24 -5.09 23.34 10.08
N ASP A 25 -4.03 22.60 10.42
CA ASP A 25 -3.34 21.73 9.47
C ASP A 25 -3.94 20.32 9.48
N ARG A 26 -3.86 19.63 8.33
CA ARG A 26 -4.33 18.26 8.15
C ARG A 26 -3.24 17.24 8.55
N ARG A 27 -2.25 17.68 9.32
CA ARG A 27 -1.15 16.84 9.79
C ARG A 27 -1.58 15.96 10.94
N TRP A 28 -1.14 14.73 10.93
CA TRP A 28 -1.31 13.75 11.98
C TRP A 28 -0.11 12.80 12.03
N GLN A 29 0.00 12.05 13.08
CA GLN A 29 1.06 11.06 13.27
C GLN A 29 0.47 9.68 13.46
N LEU A 30 1.08 8.70 12.84
CA LEU A 30 0.99 7.30 13.24
C LEU A 30 2.05 7.08 14.32
N CYS A 31 1.62 6.85 15.56
CA CYS A 31 2.47 6.90 16.75
C CYS A 31 2.28 5.69 17.68
N SER A 32 2.09 4.52 17.10
CA SER A 32 1.89 3.28 17.85
C SER A 32 3.08 2.96 18.77
N PRO A 33 2.87 2.57 20.03
CA PRO A 33 3.95 2.27 20.96
C PRO A 33 4.94 1.23 20.41
N GLY A 34 6.23 1.51 20.57
CA GLY A 34 7.31 0.62 20.15
C GLY A 34 7.59 0.60 18.65
N LYS A 35 6.94 1.46 17.87
CA LYS A 35 7.17 1.62 16.43
C LYS A 35 7.69 3.02 16.12
N PRO A 36 8.44 3.20 15.01
CA PRO A 36 8.81 4.52 14.54
C PRO A 36 7.56 5.38 14.28
N VAL A 37 7.65 6.66 14.64
CA VAL A 37 6.60 7.64 14.31
C VAL A 37 6.67 7.95 12.83
N LEU A 38 5.51 7.99 12.17
CA LEU A 38 5.35 8.42 10.80
C LEU A 38 4.49 9.68 10.75
N ASP A 39 5.05 10.76 10.22
CA ASP A 39 4.32 11.99 9.95
C ASP A 39 3.46 11.82 8.70
N CYS A 40 2.20 12.17 8.79
CA CYS A 40 1.19 12.01 7.76
C CYS A 40 0.36 13.27 7.58
N SER A 41 -0.36 13.34 6.48
CA SER A 41 -1.28 14.43 6.19
C SER A 41 -2.54 13.92 5.49
N ASN A 42 -3.20 14.78 4.75
CA ASN A 42 -4.34 14.49 3.90
C ASN A 42 -3.93 14.56 2.42
N ASP A 43 -4.81 14.14 1.52
CA ASP A 43 -4.68 14.39 0.10
C ASP A 43 -4.48 15.91 -0.16
N PRO A 44 -3.52 16.31 -1.03
CA PRO A 44 -3.29 17.71 -1.38
C PRO A 44 -4.53 18.41 -1.91
N LEU A 45 -5.42 17.72 -2.63
CA LEU A 45 -6.71 18.28 -3.10
C LEU A 45 -7.64 18.65 -1.95
N LEU A 46 -7.43 18.08 -0.77
CA LEU A 46 -8.18 18.35 0.46
C LEU A 46 -7.37 19.19 1.47
N GLY A 47 -6.33 19.88 1.00
CA GLY A 47 -5.49 20.78 1.79
C GLY A 47 -4.39 20.07 2.59
N GLY A 48 -4.00 18.88 2.18
CA GLY A 48 -2.88 18.13 2.76
C GLY A 48 -1.51 18.59 2.25
N ASP A 49 -0.48 18.13 2.92
CA ASP A 49 0.92 18.36 2.56
C ASP A 49 1.38 17.24 1.59
N PRO A 50 1.76 17.58 0.34
CA PRO A 50 2.14 16.59 -0.67
C PRO A 50 3.47 15.87 -0.36
N LEU A 51 4.21 16.29 0.64
CA LEU A 51 5.45 15.64 1.07
C LEU A 51 5.23 14.56 2.14
N LEU A 52 4.00 14.39 2.60
CA LEU A 52 3.63 13.43 3.64
C LEU A 52 2.63 12.41 3.10
N TYR A 53 2.70 11.19 3.63
CA TYR A 53 1.73 10.15 3.29
C TYR A 53 0.32 10.53 3.75
N ASN A 54 -0.64 10.22 2.92
CA ASN A 54 -2.06 10.35 3.22
C ASN A 54 -2.71 8.97 3.47
N PRO A 55 -3.95 8.88 3.94
CA PRO A 55 -4.62 7.60 4.18
C PRO A 55 -4.75 6.72 2.94
N GLU A 56 -4.91 7.32 1.77
CA GLU A 56 -5.02 6.64 0.49
C GLU A 56 -3.70 5.95 0.12
N ASP A 57 -2.56 6.64 0.30
CA ASP A 57 -1.22 6.08 0.12
C ASP A 57 -0.99 4.88 1.06
N LEU A 58 -1.40 5.01 2.32
CA LEU A 58 -1.23 3.95 3.31
C LEU A 58 -2.06 2.71 2.98
N LEU A 59 -3.29 2.87 2.49
CA LEU A 59 -4.12 1.73 2.08
C LEU A 59 -3.51 0.99 0.89
N ILE A 60 -3.07 1.72 -0.14
CA ILE A 60 -2.44 1.12 -1.32
C ILE A 60 -1.09 0.49 -0.96
N THR A 61 -0.31 1.11 -0.08
CA THR A 61 0.93 0.53 0.45
C THR A 61 0.67 -0.76 1.22
N ALA A 62 -0.36 -0.79 2.07
CA ALA A 62 -0.73 -2.00 2.80
C ALA A 62 -1.11 -3.15 1.85
N LEU A 63 -1.85 -2.85 0.77
CA LEU A 63 -2.23 -3.83 -0.24
C LEU A 63 -1.00 -4.38 -0.98
N SER A 64 -0.12 -3.51 -1.46
CA SER A 64 1.10 -3.88 -2.17
C SER A 64 2.06 -4.68 -1.29
N SER A 65 2.31 -4.23 -0.06
CA SER A 65 3.21 -4.93 0.87
C SER A 65 2.69 -6.30 1.30
N CYS A 66 1.38 -6.45 1.51
CA CYS A 66 0.77 -7.75 1.80
C CYS A 66 0.95 -8.71 0.61
N HIS A 67 0.72 -8.23 -0.62
CA HIS A 67 0.94 -9.00 -1.84
C HIS A 67 2.41 -9.44 -1.98
N MET A 68 3.36 -8.51 -1.81
CA MET A 68 4.80 -8.81 -1.85
C MET A 68 5.20 -9.91 -0.87
N LEU A 69 4.77 -9.82 0.39
CA LEU A 69 5.12 -10.79 1.42
C LEU A 69 4.57 -12.19 1.09
N TRP A 70 3.36 -12.28 0.56
CA TRP A 70 2.80 -13.54 0.09
C TRP A 70 3.51 -14.06 -1.16
N PHE A 71 3.86 -13.17 -2.10
CA PHE A 71 4.64 -13.56 -3.28
C PHE A 71 5.97 -14.19 -2.88
N LEU A 72 6.71 -13.57 -1.97
CA LEU A 72 7.98 -14.11 -1.48
C LEU A 72 7.80 -15.47 -0.81
N HIS A 73 6.75 -15.63 0.01
CA HIS A 73 6.46 -16.89 0.70
C HIS A 73 6.08 -18.02 -0.28
N LEU A 74 5.17 -17.76 -1.20
CA LEU A 74 4.69 -18.77 -2.15
C LEU A 74 5.77 -19.10 -3.20
N SER A 75 6.56 -18.12 -3.62
CA SER A 75 7.72 -18.35 -4.50
C SER A 75 8.74 -19.27 -3.84
N PHE A 76 9.06 -19.06 -2.56
CA PHE A 76 9.91 -19.97 -1.80
C PHE A 76 9.36 -21.42 -1.81
N ASN A 77 8.06 -21.58 -1.56
CA ASN A 77 7.42 -22.90 -1.58
C ASN A 77 7.46 -23.56 -2.97
N ALA A 78 7.45 -22.77 -4.03
CA ALA A 78 7.56 -23.23 -5.42
C ALA A 78 9.01 -23.44 -5.88
N GLY A 79 10.02 -23.22 -5.02
CA GLY A 79 11.42 -23.32 -5.37
C GLY A 79 11.94 -22.18 -6.25
N ILE A 80 11.23 -21.05 -6.29
CA ILE A 80 11.59 -19.86 -7.06
C ILE A 80 12.35 -18.90 -6.14
N VAL A 81 13.57 -18.51 -6.55
CA VAL A 81 14.43 -17.61 -5.80
C VAL A 81 14.25 -16.19 -6.32
N VAL A 82 13.73 -15.33 -5.47
CA VAL A 82 13.54 -13.89 -5.72
C VAL A 82 14.74 -13.12 -5.13
N MET A 83 15.43 -12.35 -5.94
CA MET A 83 16.60 -11.54 -5.57
C MET A 83 16.23 -10.09 -5.30
N GLY A 84 15.15 -9.58 -5.89
CA GLY A 84 14.67 -8.22 -5.69
C GLY A 84 13.17 -8.12 -5.98
N TYR A 85 12.52 -7.18 -5.31
CA TYR A 85 11.10 -6.87 -5.51
C TYR A 85 10.89 -5.39 -5.25
N GLU A 86 10.33 -4.69 -6.23
CA GLU A 86 9.91 -3.31 -6.12
C GLU A 86 8.51 -3.19 -6.72
N ASP A 87 7.63 -2.39 -6.13
CA ASP A 87 6.29 -2.16 -6.67
C ASP A 87 5.96 -0.67 -6.68
N HIS A 88 5.35 -0.24 -7.76
CA HIS A 88 4.79 1.10 -7.93
C HIS A 88 3.28 1.01 -8.11
N PRO A 89 2.53 0.67 -7.04
CA PRO A 89 1.10 0.45 -7.12
C PRO A 89 0.33 1.73 -7.45
N ILE A 90 -0.81 1.58 -8.12
CA ILE A 90 -1.74 2.67 -8.39
C ILE A 90 -3.10 2.31 -7.80
N GLY A 91 -3.64 3.17 -6.93
CA GLY A 91 -5.04 3.17 -6.56
C GLY A 91 -5.84 4.05 -7.51
N HIS A 92 -6.93 3.52 -8.07
CA HIS A 92 -7.84 4.27 -8.93
C HIS A 92 -9.04 4.71 -8.11
N GLY A 93 -9.13 6.01 -7.84
CA GLY A 93 -10.21 6.62 -7.06
C GLY A 93 -11.22 7.35 -7.94
N GLU A 94 -12.44 7.44 -7.47
CA GLU A 94 -13.45 8.34 -7.95
C GLU A 94 -13.91 9.26 -6.81
N SER A 95 -14.21 10.51 -7.12
CA SER A 95 -14.72 11.47 -6.15
C SER A 95 -15.98 12.15 -6.68
N ALA A 96 -16.92 12.42 -5.77
CA ALA A 96 -18.10 13.23 -6.07
C ALA A 96 -17.83 14.71 -5.79
N PRO A 97 -18.62 15.64 -6.35
CA PRO A 97 -18.53 17.06 -6.04
C PRO A 97 -18.68 17.42 -4.56
N SER A 98 -19.29 16.51 -3.78
CA SER A 98 -19.42 16.64 -2.32
C SER A 98 -18.12 16.40 -1.55
N GLY A 99 -17.03 15.94 -2.23
CA GLY A 99 -15.79 15.52 -1.61
C GLY A 99 -15.78 14.05 -1.15
N ALA A 100 -16.92 13.33 -1.27
CA ALA A 100 -16.95 11.90 -1.02
C ALA A 100 -16.20 11.15 -2.13
N GLY A 101 -15.37 10.18 -1.75
CA GLY A 101 -14.60 9.39 -2.68
C GLY A 101 -14.43 7.95 -2.23
N ARG A 102 -14.01 7.11 -3.15
CA ARG A 102 -13.64 5.71 -2.89
C ARG A 102 -12.68 5.18 -3.94
N PHE A 103 -11.95 4.13 -3.61
CA PHE A 103 -11.25 3.35 -4.63
C PHE A 103 -12.24 2.50 -5.41
N VAL A 104 -12.05 2.46 -6.72
CA VAL A 104 -12.81 1.63 -7.66
C VAL A 104 -11.97 0.49 -8.22
N ALA A 105 -10.64 0.59 -8.14
CA ALA A 105 -9.68 -0.45 -8.51
C ALA A 105 -8.30 -0.15 -7.92
N ALA A 106 -7.43 -1.15 -7.88
CA ALA A 106 -6.00 -0.97 -7.70
C ALA A 106 -5.23 -1.79 -8.74
N THR A 107 -4.06 -1.31 -9.13
CA THR A 107 -3.12 -2.04 -10.00
C THR A 107 -1.77 -2.09 -9.31
N LEU A 108 -1.32 -3.28 -8.95
CA LEU A 108 0.04 -3.54 -8.50
C LEU A 108 0.92 -3.78 -9.75
N ARG A 109 2.13 -3.24 -9.74
CA ARG A 109 3.06 -3.28 -10.87
C ARG A 109 4.43 -3.73 -10.40
N PRO A 110 4.55 -4.94 -9.82
CA PRO A 110 5.81 -5.40 -9.28
C PRO A 110 6.85 -5.59 -10.38
N GLN A 111 8.05 -5.10 -10.09
CA GLN A 111 9.27 -5.37 -10.84
C GLN A 111 10.08 -6.36 -10.01
N ILE A 112 10.25 -7.57 -10.54
CA ILE A 112 10.78 -8.70 -9.79
C ILE A 112 12.07 -9.18 -10.43
N THR A 113 13.14 -9.18 -9.66
CA THR A 113 14.42 -9.76 -10.07
C THR A 113 14.51 -11.20 -9.56
N LEU A 114 14.60 -12.16 -10.45
CA LEU A 114 14.76 -13.57 -10.14
C LEU A 114 16.24 -13.97 -10.16
N ALA A 115 16.58 -15.02 -9.44
CA ALA A 115 17.90 -15.63 -9.58
C ALA A 115 18.09 -16.20 -11.00
N PRO A 116 19.34 -16.31 -11.49
CA PRO A 116 19.63 -16.88 -12.80
C PRO A 116 19.04 -18.30 -12.93
N GLY A 117 18.43 -18.59 -14.08
CA GLY A 117 17.87 -19.89 -14.39
C GLY A 117 16.48 -20.18 -13.80
N MET A 118 15.87 -19.23 -13.11
CA MET A 118 14.48 -19.35 -12.67
C MET A 118 13.52 -19.17 -13.85
N ASP A 119 12.32 -19.75 -13.73
CA ASP A 119 11.26 -19.64 -14.74
C ASP A 119 10.32 -18.47 -14.39
N ALA A 120 10.34 -17.42 -15.20
CA ALA A 120 9.48 -16.25 -15.02
C ALA A 120 7.99 -16.60 -15.19
N GLN A 121 7.63 -17.57 -16.01
CA GLN A 121 6.24 -17.97 -16.18
C GLN A 121 5.73 -18.70 -14.92
N ALA A 122 6.57 -19.54 -14.34
CA ALA A 122 6.25 -20.19 -13.06
C ALA A 122 6.13 -19.15 -11.92
N ALA A 123 6.97 -18.11 -11.92
CA ALA A 123 6.89 -17.00 -10.98
C ALA A 123 5.59 -16.20 -11.17
N ASP A 124 5.20 -15.93 -12.41
CA ASP A 124 3.96 -15.21 -12.72
C ASP A 124 2.72 -15.95 -12.22
N ALA A 125 2.68 -17.26 -12.37
CA ALA A 125 1.57 -18.10 -11.88
C ALA A 125 1.39 -18.08 -10.35
N VAL A 126 2.39 -17.63 -9.59
CA VAL A 126 2.28 -17.46 -8.13
C VAL A 126 1.29 -16.36 -7.77
N HIS A 127 1.20 -15.30 -8.58
CA HIS A 127 0.29 -14.19 -8.32
C HIS A 127 -1.18 -14.61 -8.23
N ASP A 128 -1.59 -15.60 -9.02
CA ASP A 128 -2.98 -16.09 -9.04
C ASP A 128 -3.44 -16.67 -7.68
N GLN A 129 -2.51 -17.16 -6.88
CA GLN A 129 -2.80 -17.76 -5.59
C GLN A 129 -2.91 -16.73 -4.46
N ILE A 130 -2.36 -15.52 -4.66
CA ILE A 130 -2.19 -14.55 -3.58
C ILE A 130 -3.53 -13.94 -3.16
N HIS A 131 -4.45 -13.72 -4.08
CA HIS A 131 -5.75 -13.11 -3.75
C HIS A 131 -6.50 -13.88 -2.66
N ASP A 132 -6.40 -15.20 -2.67
CA ASP A 132 -7.13 -16.07 -1.73
C ASP A 132 -6.51 -16.07 -0.32
N VAL A 133 -5.27 -15.63 -0.17
CA VAL A 133 -4.52 -15.68 1.09
C VAL A 133 -4.12 -14.30 1.62
N CYS A 134 -4.07 -13.28 0.77
CA CYS A 134 -3.69 -11.93 1.17
C CYS A 134 -4.80 -11.28 2.02
N PHE A 135 -4.50 -11.03 3.29
CA PHE A 135 -5.45 -10.46 4.25
C PHE A 135 -6.02 -9.12 3.75
N ILE A 136 -5.18 -8.24 3.25
CA ILE A 136 -5.59 -6.90 2.78
C ILE A 136 -6.41 -6.99 1.50
N ALA A 137 -6.01 -7.81 0.51
CA ALA A 137 -6.77 -7.97 -0.74
C ALA A 137 -8.17 -8.52 -0.48
N ARG A 138 -8.33 -9.41 0.51
CA ARG A 138 -9.63 -9.95 0.93
C ARG A 138 -10.47 -8.97 1.75
N SER A 139 -9.90 -7.86 2.18
CA SER A 139 -10.55 -6.85 3.04
C SER A 139 -10.98 -5.60 2.26
N VAL A 140 -10.63 -5.48 0.99
CA VAL A 140 -11.08 -4.39 0.11
C VAL A 140 -12.25 -4.86 -0.78
N ASN A 141 -13.09 -3.93 -1.21
CA ASN A 141 -14.28 -4.22 -2.02
C ASN A 141 -14.14 -3.78 -3.49
N PHE A 142 -12.92 -3.59 -3.95
CA PHE A 142 -12.61 -3.23 -5.34
C PHE A 142 -11.63 -4.25 -5.94
N PRO A 143 -11.61 -4.40 -7.29
CA PRO A 143 -10.71 -5.32 -7.95
C PRO A 143 -9.25 -4.87 -7.82
N VAL A 144 -8.36 -5.85 -7.61
CA VAL A 144 -6.91 -5.67 -7.59
C VAL A 144 -6.32 -6.41 -8.79
N ARG A 145 -5.63 -5.68 -9.66
CA ARG A 145 -4.94 -6.22 -10.84
C ARG A 145 -3.45 -6.26 -10.59
N ILE A 146 -2.80 -7.28 -11.13
CA ILE A 146 -1.35 -7.43 -11.07
C ILE A 146 -0.80 -7.32 -12.49
N THR A 147 0.25 -6.51 -12.68
CA THR A 147 0.99 -6.37 -13.93
C THR A 147 2.47 -6.47 -13.60
N ALA A 148 2.94 -7.70 -13.44
CA ALA A 148 4.32 -7.98 -13.06
C ALA A 148 5.29 -7.88 -14.24
N GLN A 149 6.54 -7.51 -13.94
CA GLN A 149 7.68 -7.54 -14.85
C GLN A 149 8.81 -8.32 -14.19
N TYR A 150 9.58 -9.06 -14.98
CA TYR A 150 10.63 -9.93 -14.49
C TYR A 150 11.96 -9.61 -15.16
N ASP A 151 13.00 -9.47 -14.32
CA ASP A 151 14.39 -9.42 -14.69
C ASP A 151 15.16 -10.55 -14.00
N PHE A 152 16.38 -10.81 -14.44
CA PHE A 152 17.25 -11.83 -13.85
C PHE A 152 18.50 -11.16 -13.29
N ALA A 153 18.92 -11.60 -12.09
CA ALA A 153 20.16 -11.14 -11.51
C ALA A 153 21.35 -11.57 -12.38
N GLU A 154 22.35 -10.69 -12.49
CA GLU A 154 23.62 -11.01 -13.12
C GLU A 154 24.38 -12.06 -12.29
N ILE A 155 25.16 -12.92 -12.97
CA ILE A 155 26.01 -13.96 -12.37
C ILE A 155 27.30 -13.32 -11.87
#